data_a7d14d786d318e7cf0b41dcaa102e611
#
_entry.id   a7d14d786d318e7cf0b41dcaa102e611
#
_cell.length_a   1.000
_cell.length_b   1.000
_cell.length_c   1.000
_cell.angle_alpha   90.00
_cell.angle_beta   90.00
_cell.angle_gamma   90.00
#
_symmetry.space_group_name_H-M   'P 1'
#
loop_
_entity.id
_entity.type
_entity.pdbx_description
1 polymer ?
#
loop_
_entity_poly.entity_id
_entity_poly.type
_entity_poly.pdbx_seq_one_letter_code
_entity_poly.pdbx_strand_id
1 'polypeptide(L)'
;MDHLNSTSSPTNQSDLSSIFTDHVLPPFYFVICMVGFFLNGLAAFIFIRVPSDSGLVVYLKNMVVADLLMLSTFPFRMAAQLGLGGWRLHVVICRYTAVLFYSSMYIGILFMGFISLERYIKIVRHASSSSPSCRSRFGGLTLPHLLQSVGFARVLAFLTWSLLLLSVLPNVVLTSGEANETNYKNCMKLKTELGVQWHKVSNFFCIGLFWLTLLVLAFCYTSISCRVYQSYRRVRCNNSNINSTVCHKLHRSIFSLLVVFFICFVPYHVCRVPYTLSQMPESGFSQHSRFVLFQLKEGMLFLSALNVCLDPVIYVLMCQNFRESLLRKLSGRERRRSLTTAQSLSRVNLRGEETRSGDMEGRRGDETQEDQVPFHKKT
;
A
#
# COMPACT_ATOMS: atom_id res chain seq x y z
N MET A 1 44.51 53.08 21.82
CA MET A 1 44.97 51.91 21.06
C MET A 1 44.20 50.73 21.61
N ASP A 2 43.00 50.57 21.15
CA ASP A 2 42.05 49.58 21.68
C ASP A 2 42.15 48.33 20.83
N HIS A 3 42.67 47.27 21.42
CA HIS A 3 42.62 45.93 20.87
C HIS A 3 41.20 45.40 21.00
N LEU A 4 40.39 45.51 19.94
CA LEU A 4 39.17 44.75 19.77
C LEU A 4 39.52 43.28 19.57
N ASN A 5 39.45 42.56 20.66
CA ASN A 5 39.55 41.12 20.70
C ASN A 5 38.16 40.54 20.22
N SER A 6 38.04 40.36 18.92
CA SER A 6 36.90 39.63 18.36
C SER A 6 37.10 38.15 18.65
N THR A 7 36.63 37.71 19.82
CA THR A 7 36.36 36.31 20.10
C THR A 7 35.29 35.81 19.13
N SER A 8 35.74 35.23 18.01
CA SER A 8 34.93 34.38 17.19
C SER A 8 34.61 33.14 18.03
N SER A 9 33.45 33.18 18.68
CA SER A 9 32.84 31.98 19.21
C SER A 9 32.75 30.92 18.09
N PRO A 10 33.10 29.65 18.36
CA PRO A 10 32.93 28.60 17.36
C PRO A 10 31.42 28.52 17.04
N THR A 11 31.05 28.98 15.85
CA THR A 11 29.70 28.87 15.32
C THR A 11 29.34 27.40 15.31
N ASN A 12 28.65 27.01 16.35
CA ASN A 12 27.99 25.72 16.49
C ASN A 12 27.25 25.41 15.23
N GLN A 13 27.55 24.24 14.73
CA GLN A 13 26.81 23.40 13.80
C GLN A 13 25.41 23.96 13.48
N SER A 14 25.30 24.58 12.32
CA SER A 14 24.11 25.26 11.83
C SER A 14 22.88 24.44 12.11
N ASP A 15 21.96 25.03 12.79
CA ASP A 15 20.61 24.52 12.94
C ASP A 15 20.02 24.42 11.53
N LEU A 16 19.83 23.19 11.03
CA LEU A 16 19.24 22.93 9.71
C LEU A 16 17.72 23.17 9.75
N SER A 17 17.19 23.59 10.89
CA SER A 17 15.77 23.94 11.04
C SER A 17 15.44 25.19 10.24
N SER A 18 14.23 25.25 9.74
CA SER A 18 13.72 26.38 8.99
C SER A 18 12.22 26.52 9.22
N ILE A 19 11.66 27.70 8.88
CA ILE A 19 10.20 27.91 8.88
C ILE A 19 9.48 26.83 8.09
N PHE A 20 10.09 26.35 7.00
CA PHE A 20 9.53 25.29 6.17
C PHE A 20 9.41 23.96 6.94
N THR A 21 10.49 23.52 7.62
CA THR A 21 10.48 22.23 8.36
C THR A 21 9.67 22.27 9.65
N ASP A 22 9.67 23.41 10.34
CA ASP A 22 9.15 23.51 11.70
C ASP A 22 7.69 24.01 11.74
N HIS A 23 7.26 24.79 10.73
CA HIS A 23 5.92 25.38 10.71
C HIS A 23 5.08 24.98 9.49
N VAL A 24 5.69 24.74 8.33
CA VAL A 24 4.94 24.40 7.11
C VAL A 24 4.69 22.90 7.01
N LEU A 25 5.70 22.06 7.20
CA LEU A 25 5.55 20.61 7.04
C LEU A 25 4.62 19.95 8.08
N PRO A 26 4.62 20.31 9.38
CA PRO A 26 3.80 19.61 10.39
C PRO A 26 2.29 19.61 10.10
N PRO A 27 1.65 20.74 9.75
CA PRO A 27 0.22 20.71 9.41
C PRO A 27 -0.09 19.85 8.18
N PHE A 28 0.80 19.82 7.18
CA PHE A 28 0.62 18.94 6.03
C PHE A 28 0.78 17.46 6.41
N TYR A 29 1.74 17.11 7.27
CA TYR A 29 1.85 15.75 7.82
C TYR A 29 0.62 15.37 8.65
N PHE A 30 0.01 16.32 9.38
CA PHE A 30 -1.23 16.07 10.11
C PHE A 30 -2.38 15.72 9.16
N VAL A 31 -2.56 16.48 8.09
CA VAL A 31 -3.62 16.24 7.10
C VAL A 31 -3.45 14.86 6.45
N ILE A 32 -2.24 14.53 5.95
CA ILE A 32 -2.02 13.20 5.34
C ILE A 32 -2.11 12.06 6.36
N CYS A 33 -1.78 12.31 7.62
CA CYS A 33 -1.94 11.34 8.70
C CYS A 33 -3.43 11.00 8.90
N MET A 34 -4.29 11.99 9.04
CA MET A 34 -5.72 11.81 9.24
C MET A 34 -6.39 11.15 8.03
N VAL A 35 -6.12 11.66 6.83
CA VAL A 35 -6.66 11.10 5.57
C VAL A 35 -6.13 9.69 5.35
N GLY A 36 -4.83 9.49 5.53
CA GLY A 36 -4.17 8.20 5.35
C GLY A 36 -4.71 7.14 6.30
N PHE A 37 -4.87 7.43 7.60
CA PHE A 37 -5.45 6.48 8.55
C PHE A 37 -6.89 6.14 8.21
N PHE A 38 -7.69 7.11 7.79
CA PHE A 38 -9.07 6.85 7.37
C PHE A 38 -9.12 5.94 6.16
N LEU A 39 -8.37 6.26 5.09
CA LEU A 39 -8.38 5.50 3.84
C LEU A 39 -7.79 4.10 4.00
N ASN A 40 -6.64 3.96 4.67
CA ASN A 40 -6.00 2.67 4.89
C ASN A 40 -6.72 1.84 5.96
N GLY A 41 -7.32 2.46 6.97
CA GLY A 41 -8.20 1.78 7.91
C GLY A 41 -9.43 1.18 7.21
N LEU A 42 -10.04 1.93 6.31
CA LEU A 42 -11.14 1.43 5.46
C LEU A 42 -10.65 0.30 4.53
N ALA A 43 -9.47 0.46 3.93
CA ALA A 43 -8.87 -0.57 3.08
C ALA A 43 -8.59 -1.85 3.88
N ALA A 44 -7.97 -1.76 5.05
CA ALA A 44 -7.72 -2.89 5.94
C ALA A 44 -9.02 -3.62 6.32
N PHE A 45 -10.05 -2.87 6.71
CA PHE A 45 -11.37 -3.43 7.04
C PHE A 45 -12.02 -4.18 5.88
N ILE A 46 -11.86 -3.70 4.64
CA ILE A 46 -12.35 -4.41 3.45
C ILE A 46 -11.50 -5.64 3.17
N PHE A 47 -10.16 -5.52 3.19
CA PHE A 47 -9.25 -6.61 2.86
C PHE A 47 -9.24 -7.76 3.87
N ILE A 48 -9.61 -7.53 5.13
CA ILE A 48 -9.83 -8.61 6.11
C ILE A 48 -10.94 -9.56 5.61
N ARG A 49 -11.96 -9.03 4.94
CA ARG A 49 -13.13 -9.77 4.44
C ARG A 49 -12.98 -10.30 3.02
N VAL A 50 -12.03 -9.78 2.25
CA VAL A 50 -11.75 -10.24 0.90
C VAL A 50 -10.79 -11.43 0.97
N PRO A 51 -11.18 -12.61 0.42
CA PRO A 51 -10.31 -13.78 0.39
C PRO A 51 -9.06 -13.49 -0.46
N SER A 52 -7.95 -14.15 -0.11
CA SER A 52 -6.67 -13.98 -0.82
C SER A 52 -6.58 -15.02 -1.95
N ASP A 53 -7.39 -14.87 -2.98
CA ASP A 53 -7.53 -15.82 -4.10
C ASP A 53 -6.48 -15.62 -5.20
N SER A 54 -5.69 -14.56 -5.12
CA SER A 54 -4.64 -14.25 -6.10
C SER A 54 -3.43 -13.62 -5.44
N GLY A 55 -2.26 -13.75 -6.08
CA GLY A 55 -1.03 -13.10 -5.65
C GLY A 55 -1.19 -11.59 -5.50
N LEU A 56 -1.96 -10.95 -6.40
CA LEU A 56 -2.27 -9.53 -6.31
C LEU A 56 -2.88 -9.14 -4.96
N VAL A 57 -3.89 -9.87 -4.49
CA VAL A 57 -4.57 -9.54 -3.22
C VAL A 57 -3.61 -9.69 -2.04
N VAL A 58 -2.69 -10.66 -2.10
CA VAL A 58 -1.63 -10.80 -1.09
C VAL A 58 -0.75 -9.56 -1.06
N TYR A 59 -0.28 -9.08 -2.22
CA TYR A 59 0.57 -7.88 -2.30
C TYR A 59 -0.14 -6.62 -1.83
N LEU A 60 -1.41 -6.42 -2.24
CA LEU A 60 -2.21 -5.27 -1.81
C LEU A 60 -2.45 -5.26 -0.28
N LYS A 61 -2.71 -6.42 0.33
CA LYS A 61 -2.84 -6.54 1.80
C LYS A 61 -1.55 -6.14 2.51
N ASN A 62 -0.40 -6.55 2.00
CA ASN A 62 0.89 -6.18 2.56
C ASN A 62 1.22 -4.69 2.38
N MET A 63 0.79 -4.07 1.28
CA MET A 63 0.89 -2.61 1.11
C MET A 63 0.09 -1.87 2.19
N VAL A 64 -1.16 -2.26 2.44
CA VAL A 64 -1.97 -1.66 3.52
C VAL A 64 -1.28 -1.76 4.88
N VAL A 65 -0.64 -2.90 5.17
CA VAL A 65 0.12 -3.07 6.42
C VAL A 65 1.31 -2.10 6.46
N ALA A 66 2.07 -1.98 5.36
CA ALA A 66 3.20 -1.06 5.27
C ALA A 66 2.74 0.41 5.42
N ASP A 67 1.63 0.79 4.79
CA ASP A 67 1.05 2.14 4.90
C ASP A 67 0.64 2.47 6.35
N LEU A 68 -0.03 1.54 7.04
CA LEU A 68 -0.45 1.74 8.43
C LEU A 68 0.77 1.84 9.38
N LEU A 69 1.82 1.05 9.16
CA LEU A 69 3.07 1.14 9.91
C LEU A 69 3.77 2.48 9.65
N MET A 70 3.81 2.94 8.41
CA MET A 70 4.38 4.25 8.06
C MET A 70 3.58 5.39 8.70
N LEU A 71 2.25 5.35 8.63
CA LEU A 71 1.35 6.32 9.25
C LEU A 71 1.53 6.41 10.77
N SER A 72 1.81 5.27 11.44
CA SER A 72 2.04 5.24 12.88
C SER A 72 3.28 6.03 13.31
N THR A 73 4.19 6.34 12.38
CA THR A 73 5.41 7.14 12.65
C THR A 73 5.16 8.65 12.61
N PHE A 74 4.09 9.11 11.93
CA PHE A 74 3.84 10.54 11.71
C PHE A 74 3.58 11.34 12.98
N PRO A 75 2.81 10.84 13.97
CA PRO A 75 2.60 11.56 15.21
C PRO A 75 3.91 11.90 15.96
N PHE A 76 4.86 10.96 15.97
CA PHE A 76 6.17 11.18 16.61
C PHE A 76 6.97 12.26 15.88
N ARG A 77 6.94 12.23 14.54
CA ARG A 77 7.61 13.22 13.72
C ARG A 77 7.03 14.61 13.91
N MET A 78 5.70 14.74 13.90
CA MET A 78 5.01 16.01 14.13
C MET A 78 5.31 16.57 15.53
N ALA A 79 5.23 15.72 16.56
CA ALA A 79 5.55 16.12 17.93
C ALA A 79 6.97 16.68 18.05
N ALA A 80 7.96 16.04 17.41
CA ALA A 80 9.34 16.53 17.43
C ALA A 80 9.53 17.84 16.66
N GLN A 81 8.85 18.02 15.53
CA GLN A 81 8.88 19.26 14.74
C GLN A 81 8.22 20.42 15.49
N LEU A 82 7.21 20.15 16.30
CA LEU A 82 6.56 21.13 17.19
C LEU A 82 7.36 21.39 18.49
N GLY A 83 8.53 20.79 18.65
CA GLY A 83 9.38 20.93 19.84
C GLY A 83 8.87 20.18 21.07
N LEU A 84 7.88 19.31 20.92
CA LEU A 84 7.35 18.49 22.01
C LEU A 84 8.28 17.32 22.33
N GLY A 85 8.30 16.88 23.59
CA GLY A 85 9.01 15.68 24.03
C GLY A 85 10.55 15.81 24.15
N GLY A 86 11.12 16.96 23.83
CA GLY A 86 12.54 17.27 24.01
C GLY A 86 13.49 16.27 23.35
N TRP A 87 14.71 16.15 23.91
CA TRP A 87 15.76 15.27 23.37
C TRP A 87 15.38 13.77 23.39
N ARG A 88 14.59 13.33 24.38
CA ARG A 88 14.16 11.93 24.51
C ARG A 88 13.34 11.46 23.29
N LEU A 89 12.40 12.30 22.84
CA LEU A 89 11.59 11.98 21.65
C LEU A 89 12.45 11.90 20.38
N HIS A 90 13.43 12.79 20.23
CA HIS A 90 14.36 12.73 19.10
C HIS A 90 15.19 11.44 19.08
N VAL A 91 15.60 10.95 20.24
CA VAL A 91 16.30 9.65 20.35
C VAL A 91 15.38 8.51 19.91
N VAL A 92 14.13 8.50 20.33
CA VAL A 92 13.14 7.51 19.89
C VAL A 92 12.95 7.57 18.37
N ILE A 93 12.89 8.78 17.80
CA ILE A 93 12.77 8.96 16.36
C ILE A 93 14.00 8.43 15.63
N CYS A 94 15.21 8.79 16.08
CA CYS A 94 16.44 8.35 15.43
C CYS A 94 16.65 6.83 15.50
N ARG A 95 16.24 6.19 16.60
CA ARG A 95 16.43 4.75 16.80
C ARG A 95 15.35 3.89 16.16
N TYR A 96 14.07 4.27 16.29
CA TYR A 96 12.93 3.40 15.98
C TYR A 96 12.05 3.94 14.86
N THR A 97 11.48 5.14 15.04
CA THR A 97 10.47 5.67 14.11
C THR A 97 11.03 5.94 12.72
N ALA A 98 12.23 6.48 12.61
CA ALA A 98 12.86 6.68 11.30
C ALA A 98 13.12 5.34 10.60
N VAL A 99 13.59 4.33 11.35
CA VAL A 99 13.82 2.98 10.83
C VAL A 99 12.52 2.37 10.33
N LEU A 100 11.44 2.47 11.12
CA LEU A 100 10.10 1.97 10.75
C LEU A 100 9.54 2.71 9.53
N PHE A 101 9.68 4.02 9.48
CA PHE A 101 9.22 4.84 8.35
C PHE A 101 9.89 4.41 7.04
N TYR A 102 11.24 4.34 7.02
CA TYR A 102 11.96 3.98 5.81
C TYR A 102 11.74 2.53 5.39
N SER A 103 11.72 1.59 6.32
CA SER A 103 11.43 0.19 5.98
C SER A 103 10.04 0.03 5.38
N SER A 104 9.02 0.66 5.97
CA SER A 104 7.65 0.62 5.45
C SER A 104 7.56 1.23 4.04
N MET A 105 8.24 2.35 3.79
CA MET A 105 8.31 2.97 2.46
C MET A 105 8.91 2.03 1.41
N TYR A 106 10.05 1.39 1.71
CA TYR A 106 10.69 0.47 0.76
C TYR A 106 9.92 -0.83 0.58
N ILE A 107 9.21 -1.30 1.60
CA ILE A 107 8.27 -2.43 1.47
C ILE A 107 7.16 -2.06 0.47
N GLY A 108 6.54 -0.88 0.60
CA GLY A 108 5.55 -0.37 -0.35
C GLY A 108 6.09 -0.29 -1.78
N ILE A 109 7.30 0.26 -1.96
CA ILE A 109 8.00 0.35 -3.27
C ILE A 109 8.14 -1.03 -3.92
N LEU A 110 8.61 -2.04 -3.18
CA LEU A 110 8.81 -3.39 -3.69
C LEU A 110 7.47 -4.06 -4.05
N PHE A 111 6.44 -3.89 -3.23
CA PHE A 111 5.12 -4.45 -3.55
C PHE A 111 4.49 -3.80 -4.78
N MET A 112 4.69 -2.51 -5.03
CA MET A 112 4.30 -1.87 -6.30
C MET A 112 4.98 -2.54 -7.50
N GLY A 113 6.27 -2.88 -7.37
CA GLY A 113 7.01 -3.63 -8.38
C GLY A 113 6.40 -5.02 -8.65
N PHE A 114 6.09 -5.78 -7.59
CA PHE A 114 5.47 -7.11 -7.71
C PHE A 114 4.06 -7.06 -8.29
N ILE A 115 3.27 -6.07 -7.92
CA ILE A 115 1.94 -5.83 -8.51
C ILE A 115 2.05 -5.58 -10.00
N SER A 116 2.99 -4.74 -10.43
CA SER A 116 3.22 -4.46 -11.84
C SER A 116 3.63 -5.70 -12.62
N LEU A 117 4.51 -6.50 -12.05
CA LEU A 117 4.99 -7.74 -12.65
C LEU A 117 3.85 -8.79 -12.76
N GLU A 118 3.04 -8.94 -11.71
CA GLU A 118 1.87 -9.84 -11.72
C GLU A 118 0.88 -9.45 -12.82
N ARG A 119 0.61 -8.15 -12.94
CA ARG A 119 -0.27 -7.62 -13.98
C ARG A 119 0.29 -7.81 -15.39
N TYR A 120 1.56 -7.56 -15.57
CA TYR A 120 2.23 -7.81 -16.85
C TYR A 120 2.11 -9.28 -17.28
N ILE A 121 2.40 -10.21 -16.39
CA ILE A 121 2.32 -11.65 -16.66
C ILE A 121 0.88 -12.05 -17.00
N LYS A 122 -0.11 -11.51 -16.28
CA LYS A 122 -1.52 -11.77 -16.56
C LYS A 122 -1.92 -11.34 -17.97
N ILE A 123 -1.49 -10.16 -18.42
CA ILE A 123 -1.77 -9.65 -19.77
C ILE A 123 -1.08 -10.50 -20.83
N VAL A 124 0.18 -10.85 -20.61
CA VAL A 124 0.95 -11.68 -21.56
C VAL A 124 0.30 -13.04 -21.78
N ARG A 125 -0.17 -13.68 -20.72
CA ARG A 125 -0.86 -14.97 -20.79
C ARG A 125 -2.18 -14.88 -21.54
N HIS A 126 -3.03 -13.89 -21.26
CA HIS A 126 -4.28 -13.68 -21.98
C HIS A 126 -4.05 -13.49 -23.48
N ALA A 127 -3.03 -12.74 -23.86
CA ALA A 127 -2.70 -12.52 -25.27
C ALA A 127 -2.18 -13.79 -25.98
N SER A 128 -1.46 -14.65 -25.26
CA SER A 128 -0.94 -15.94 -25.82
C SER A 128 -2.03 -17.00 -25.92
N SER A 129 -3.04 -16.98 -25.08
CA SER A 129 -4.15 -17.93 -25.11
C SER A 129 -5.10 -17.72 -26.30
N SER A 130 -5.14 -16.52 -26.85
CA SER A 130 -6.00 -16.17 -27.99
C SER A 130 -5.39 -16.44 -29.36
N SER A 131 -4.14 -16.95 -29.47
CA SER A 131 -3.48 -17.28 -30.72
C SER A 131 -3.11 -18.77 -30.78
N PRO A 132 -3.79 -19.60 -31.58
CA PRO A 132 -3.53 -21.05 -31.65
C PRO A 132 -2.17 -21.41 -32.26
N SER A 133 -1.49 -20.47 -32.92
CA SER A 133 -0.28 -20.72 -33.69
C SER A 133 1.03 -20.68 -32.90
N CYS A 134 1.02 -20.33 -31.62
CA CYS A 134 2.24 -20.24 -30.82
C CYS A 134 2.13 -21.01 -29.49
N ARG A 135 1.79 -22.31 -29.62
CA ARG A 135 1.95 -23.25 -28.51
C ARG A 135 3.43 -23.54 -28.34
N SER A 136 4.15 -22.56 -27.80
CA SER A 136 5.57 -22.72 -27.45
C SER A 136 5.71 -23.89 -26.49
N ARG A 137 6.48 -24.87 -26.95
CA ARG A 137 6.86 -26.14 -26.31
C ARG A 137 7.77 -25.91 -25.08
N PHE A 138 7.38 -25.02 -24.18
CA PHE A 138 7.98 -24.89 -22.86
C PHE A 138 7.06 -25.55 -21.82
N GLY A 139 7.02 -26.88 -21.89
CA GLY A 139 6.50 -27.73 -20.84
C GLY A 139 7.45 -27.73 -19.66
N GLY A 140 7.21 -26.86 -18.69
CA GLY A 140 7.88 -26.81 -17.41
C GLY A 140 7.10 -25.86 -16.51
N LEU A 141 7.19 -26.06 -15.22
CA LEU A 141 6.65 -25.19 -14.19
C LEU A 141 7.19 -23.76 -14.43
N THR A 142 6.52 -23.01 -15.32
CA THR A 142 7.08 -21.76 -15.83
C THR A 142 6.95 -20.69 -14.74
N LEU A 143 8.04 -19.98 -14.47
CA LEU A 143 8.15 -18.83 -13.57
C LEU A 143 6.89 -17.92 -13.59
N PRO A 144 6.23 -17.67 -14.74
CA PRO A 144 4.97 -16.94 -14.81
C PRO A 144 3.80 -17.56 -14.02
N HIS A 145 3.73 -18.88 -13.90
CA HIS A 145 2.66 -19.55 -13.14
C HIS A 145 2.89 -19.43 -11.64
N LEU A 146 4.15 -19.52 -11.22
CA LEU A 146 4.55 -19.35 -9.82
C LEU A 146 4.21 -17.96 -9.31
N LEU A 147 4.54 -16.88 -10.05
CA LEU A 147 4.29 -15.50 -9.65
C LEU A 147 2.81 -15.14 -9.46
N GLN A 148 1.89 -15.91 -10.07
CA GLN A 148 0.45 -15.74 -9.90
C GLN A 148 -0.12 -16.58 -8.75
N SER A 149 0.62 -17.57 -8.27
CA SER A 149 0.16 -18.44 -7.19
C SER A 149 0.13 -17.71 -5.85
N VAL A 150 -0.90 -17.95 -5.06
CA VAL A 150 -1.06 -17.36 -3.71
C VAL A 150 0.08 -17.80 -2.79
N GLY A 151 0.48 -19.07 -2.88
CA GLY A 151 1.58 -19.63 -2.08
C GLY A 151 2.89 -18.88 -2.35
N PHE A 152 3.26 -18.73 -3.61
CA PHE A 152 4.46 -18.00 -4.00
C PHE A 152 4.41 -16.53 -3.57
N ALA A 153 3.26 -15.87 -3.74
CA ALA A 153 3.09 -14.48 -3.30
C ALA A 153 3.26 -14.31 -1.79
N ARG A 154 2.82 -15.27 -0.98
CA ARG A 154 3.04 -15.27 0.48
C ARG A 154 4.51 -15.45 0.84
N VAL A 155 5.20 -16.39 0.18
CA VAL A 155 6.64 -16.61 0.37
C VAL A 155 7.42 -15.35 -0.02
N LEU A 156 7.10 -14.76 -1.17
CA LEU A 156 7.77 -13.54 -1.64
C LEU A 156 7.50 -12.36 -0.70
N ALA A 157 6.29 -12.23 -0.17
CA ALA A 157 5.97 -11.21 0.83
C ALA A 157 6.78 -11.43 2.12
N PHE A 158 6.85 -12.66 2.63
CA PHE A 158 7.67 -12.99 3.80
C PHE A 158 9.15 -12.67 3.58
N LEU A 159 9.70 -13.07 2.43
CA LEU A 159 11.10 -12.78 2.08
C LEU A 159 11.36 -11.26 1.98
N THR A 160 10.41 -10.49 1.43
CA THR A 160 10.51 -9.03 1.33
C THR A 160 10.57 -8.38 2.71
N TRP A 161 9.67 -8.75 3.62
CA TRP A 161 9.68 -8.28 5.00
C TRP A 161 10.98 -8.67 5.70
N SER A 162 11.40 -9.93 5.59
CA SER A 162 12.63 -10.44 6.22
C SER A 162 13.88 -9.73 5.71
N LEU A 163 14.02 -9.57 4.39
CA LEU A 163 15.16 -8.90 3.77
C LEU A 163 15.30 -7.44 4.25
N LEU A 164 14.20 -6.70 4.24
CA LEU A 164 14.22 -5.30 4.65
C LEU A 164 14.41 -5.14 6.16
N LEU A 165 13.76 -5.95 6.97
CA LEU A 165 13.96 -5.94 8.41
C LEU A 165 15.40 -6.28 8.79
N LEU A 166 15.99 -7.31 8.19
CA LEU A 166 17.39 -7.69 8.44
C LEU A 166 18.37 -6.59 8.00
N SER A 167 18.10 -5.87 6.90
CA SER A 167 18.95 -4.77 6.43
C SER A 167 18.83 -3.51 7.30
N VAL A 168 17.67 -3.28 7.92
CA VAL A 168 17.39 -2.05 8.65
C VAL A 168 17.52 -2.21 10.17
N LEU A 169 17.23 -3.40 10.71
CA LEU A 169 17.33 -3.68 12.15
C LEU A 169 18.67 -3.35 12.79
N PRO A 170 19.84 -3.62 12.16
CA PRO A 170 21.12 -3.22 12.73
C PRO A 170 21.25 -1.70 12.96
N ASN A 171 20.54 -0.86 12.19
CA ASN A 171 20.50 0.57 12.45
C ASN A 171 19.87 0.92 13.81
N VAL A 172 18.92 0.11 14.30
CA VAL A 172 18.33 0.29 15.63
C VAL A 172 19.36 -0.02 16.72
N VAL A 173 20.05 -1.15 16.60
CA VAL A 173 21.02 -1.63 17.58
C VAL A 173 22.26 -0.75 17.60
N LEU A 174 22.78 -0.37 16.42
CA LEU A 174 24.00 0.41 16.27
C LEU A 174 23.80 1.93 16.46
N THR A 175 22.57 2.39 16.75
CA THR A 175 22.27 3.75 17.21
C THR A 175 22.17 3.74 18.75
N SER A 176 23.25 3.37 19.41
CA SER A 176 23.31 3.17 20.87
C SER A 176 24.12 4.26 21.59
N GLY A 177 24.65 5.26 20.88
CA GLY A 177 25.42 6.35 21.43
C GLY A 177 24.65 7.14 22.50
N GLU A 178 25.35 7.67 23.50
CA GLU A 178 24.75 8.48 24.54
C GLU A 178 24.17 9.77 23.95
N ALA A 179 22.92 10.02 24.26
CA ALA A 179 22.23 11.23 23.84
C ALA A 179 22.19 12.24 25.00
N ASN A 180 22.46 13.48 24.68
CA ASN A 180 22.35 14.60 25.59
C ASN A 180 21.72 15.81 24.89
N GLU A 181 21.46 16.87 25.62
CA GLU A 181 20.80 18.08 25.11
C GLU A 181 21.59 18.79 24.00
N THR A 182 22.84 18.46 23.79
CA THR A 182 23.73 19.12 22.80
C THR A 182 23.85 18.33 21.48
N ASN A 183 23.65 17.00 21.50
CA ASN A 183 23.88 16.13 20.33
C ASN A 183 22.64 15.48 19.74
N TYR A 184 21.48 15.55 20.40
CA TYR A 184 20.28 14.81 20.03
C TYR A 184 19.70 15.15 18.66
N LYS A 185 19.89 16.37 18.18
CA LYS A 185 19.36 16.83 16.87
C LYS A 185 20.01 16.10 15.68
N ASN A 186 21.15 15.49 15.86
CA ASN A 186 21.87 14.79 14.80
C ASN A 186 21.91 13.29 15.03
N CYS A 187 21.01 12.55 14.37
CA CYS A 187 20.95 11.09 14.48
C CYS A 187 22.26 10.37 14.13
N MET A 188 23.12 10.96 13.30
CA MET A 188 24.41 10.35 12.94
C MET A 188 25.39 10.36 14.12
N LYS A 189 25.30 11.35 15.02
CA LYS A 189 26.14 11.40 16.25
C LYS A 189 25.75 10.35 17.29
N LEU A 190 24.52 9.82 17.19
CA LEU A 190 24.04 8.75 18.07
C LEU A 190 24.44 7.35 17.58
N LYS A 191 25.10 7.25 16.42
CA LYS A 191 25.54 5.98 15.85
C LYS A 191 26.97 5.68 16.24
N THR A 192 27.26 4.40 16.49
CA THR A 192 28.63 3.89 16.58
C THR A 192 29.33 4.01 15.21
N GLU A 193 30.63 3.91 15.14
CA GLU A 193 31.40 3.93 13.88
C GLU A 193 30.88 2.83 12.90
N LEU A 194 30.69 1.62 13.39
CA LEU A 194 30.09 0.53 12.64
C LEU A 194 28.64 0.88 12.20
N GLY A 195 27.88 1.57 13.07
CA GLY A 195 26.54 2.05 12.76
C GLY A 195 26.49 3.07 11.63
N VAL A 196 27.48 3.95 11.53
CA VAL A 196 27.62 4.90 10.42
C VAL A 196 27.92 4.19 9.12
N GLN A 197 28.83 3.21 9.14
CA GLN A 197 29.17 2.41 7.96
C GLN A 197 27.96 1.57 7.51
N TRP A 198 27.30 0.87 8.43
CA TRP A 198 26.10 0.10 8.14
C TRP A 198 24.98 0.97 7.58
N HIS A 199 24.77 2.16 8.13
CA HIS A 199 23.79 3.11 7.63
C HIS A 199 24.05 3.51 6.18
N LYS A 200 25.31 3.74 5.80
CA LYS A 200 25.71 4.02 4.41
C LYS A 200 25.38 2.85 3.51
N VAL A 201 25.83 1.64 3.87
CA VAL A 201 25.59 0.43 3.06
C VAL A 201 24.09 0.14 2.90
N SER A 202 23.32 0.14 4.00
CA SER A 202 21.88 -0.09 3.96
C SER A 202 21.15 0.99 3.15
N ASN A 203 21.59 2.23 3.19
CA ASN A 203 21.01 3.32 2.42
C ASN A 203 21.24 3.14 0.91
N PHE A 204 22.46 2.83 0.48
CA PHE A 204 22.74 2.57 -0.93
C PHE A 204 22.08 1.29 -1.43
N PHE A 205 22.00 0.27 -0.59
CA PHE A 205 21.21 -0.94 -0.90
C PHE A 205 19.73 -0.61 -1.16
N CYS A 206 19.10 0.17 -0.29
CA CYS A 206 17.72 0.60 -0.47
C CYS A 206 17.52 1.48 -1.73
N ILE A 207 18.47 2.38 -2.03
CA ILE A 207 18.46 3.18 -3.26
C ILE A 207 18.57 2.25 -4.49
N GLY A 208 19.43 1.23 -4.44
CA GLY A 208 19.55 0.22 -5.49
C GLY A 208 18.24 -0.54 -5.72
N LEU A 209 17.56 -0.96 -4.65
CA LEU A 209 16.25 -1.60 -4.73
C LEU A 209 15.19 -0.69 -5.38
N PHE A 210 15.21 0.60 -5.06
CA PHE A 210 14.33 1.58 -5.71
C PHE A 210 14.55 1.65 -7.23
N TRP A 211 15.80 1.83 -7.67
CA TRP A 211 16.13 1.93 -9.10
C TRP A 211 15.80 0.63 -9.84
N LEU A 212 16.07 -0.52 -9.23
CA LEU A 212 15.66 -1.81 -9.78
C LEU A 212 14.14 -1.90 -9.95
N THR A 213 13.39 -1.49 -8.94
CA THR A 213 11.91 -1.49 -8.99
C THR A 213 11.40 -0.54 -10.07
N LEU A 214 12.00 0.64 -10.22
CA LEU A 214 11.66 1.59 -11.28
C LEU A 214 11.90 1.00 -12.68
N LEU A 215 13.01 0.29 -12.88
CA LEU A 215 13.28 -0.40 -14.14
C LEU A 215 12.25 -1.49 -14.43
N VAL A 216 11.87 -2.28 -13.43
CA VAL A 216 10.80 -3.29 -13.57
C VAL A 216 9.47 -2.64 -13.93
N LEU A 217 9.10 -1.56 -13.27
CA LEU A 217 7.88 -0.79 -13.57
C LEU A 217 7.88 -0.25 -15.00
N ALA A 218 8.99 0.39 -15.43
CA ALA A 218 9.15 0.92 -16.77
C ALA A 218 9.07 -0.19 -17.83
N PHE A 219 9.73 -1.31 -17.61
CA PHE A 219 9.66 -2.49 -18.48
C PHE A 219 8.23 -3.04 -18.58
N CYS A 220 7.55 -3.24 -17.45
CA CYS A 220 6.17 -3.74 -17.43
C CYS A 220 5.24 -2.79 -18.19
N TYR A 221 5.34 -1.48 -17.94
CA TYR A 221 4.50 -0.47 -18.58
C TYR A 221 4.73 -0.40 -20.09
N THR A 222 5.98 -0.30 -20.54
CA THR A 222 6.31 -0.23 -21.98
C THR A 222 5.87 -1.50 -22.70
N SER A 223 6.12 -2.66 -22.13
CA SER A 223 5.72 -3.95 -22.70
C SER A 223 4.20 -4.08 -22.84
N ILE A 224 3.43 -3.62 -21.83
CA ILE A 224 1.96 -3.62 -21.87
C ILE A 224 1.45 -2.62 -22.90
N SER A 225 2.02 -1.41 -22.93
CA SER A 225 1.64 -0.37 -23.90
C SER A 225 1.85 -0.85 -25.34
N CYS A 226 2.99 -1.49 -25.64
CA CYS A 226 3.25 -2.08 -26.94
C CYS A 226 2.22 -3.15 -27.31
N ARG A 227 1.83 -4.02 -26.38
CA ARG A 227 0.82 -5.07 -26.62
C ARG A 227 -0.58 -4.50 -26.84
N VAL A 228 -0.97 -3.51 -26.04
CA VAL A 228 -2.23 -2.79 -26.21
C VAL A 228 -2.27 -2.13 -27.61
N TYR A 229 -1.20 -1.47 -28.01
CA TYR A 229 -1.09 -0.86 -29.32
C TYR A 229 -1.18 -1.88 -30.48
N GLN A 230 -0.50 -3.02 -30.36
CA GLN A 230 -0.59 -4.12 -31.33
C GLN A 230 -2.00 -4.71 -31.40
N SER A 231 -2.69 -4.86 -30.25
CA SER A 231 -4.07 -5.30 -30.20
C SER A 231 -5.01 -4.31 -30.91
N TYR A 232 -4.81 -3.02 -30.72
CA TYR A 232 -5.56 -1.96 -31.43
C TYR A 232 -5.40 -2.06 -32.95
N ARG A 233 -4.17 -2.24 -33.43
CA ARG A 233 -3.93 -2.42 -34.88
C ARG A 233 -4.65 -3.65 -35.44
N ARG A 234 -4.68 -4.74 -34.69
CA ARG A 234 -5.36 -6.00 -35.10
C ARG A 234 -6.89 -5.85 -35.10
N VAL A 235 -7.46 -5.19 -34.08
CA VAL A 235 -8.91 -4.94 -33.99
C VAL A 235 -9.38 -4.01 -35.11
N ARG A 236 -8.60 -3.00 -35.46
CA ARG A 236 -8.91 -2.13 -36.62
C ARG A 236 -8.95 -2.90 -37.94
N CYS A 237 -8.24 -4.03 -38.04
CA CYS A 237 -8.27 -4.91 -39.21
C CYS A 237 -9.36 -5.99 -39.15
N ASN A 238 -9.91 -6.38 -37.97
CA ASN A 238 -10.68 -7.62 -37.83
C ASN A 238 -11.95 -7.51 -36.96
N ASN A 239 -12.52 -6.34 -36.75
CA ASN A 239 -13.86 -6.09 -36.16
C ASN A 239 -14.27 -6.88 -34.89
N SER A 240 -13.31 -7.37 -34.07
CA SER A 240 -13.61 -8.13 -32.85
C SER A 240 -13.40 -7.28 -31.57
N ASN A 241 -14.52 -6.86 -30.96
CA ASN A 241 -14.56 -5.86 -29.87
C ASN A 241 -14.24 -6.37 -28.45
N ILE A 242 -14.12 -7.66 -28.19
CA ILE A 242 -14.18 -8.20 -26.82
C ILE A 242 -12.84 -8.07 -26.05
N ASN A 243 -11.73 -8.18 -26.71
CA ASN A 243 -10.40 -8.17 -26.05
C ASN A 243 -9.85 -6.76 -25.75
N SER A 244 -10.41 -5.71 -26.36
CA SER A 244 -9.87 -4.36 -26.20
C SER A 244 -10.21 -3.72 -24.84
N THR A 245 -11.41 -3.98 -24.30
CA THR A 245 -11.86 -3.38 -23.03
C THR A 245 -11.10 -3.87 -21.80
N VAL A 246 -10.72 -5.15 -21.76
CA VAL A 246 -9.93 -5.73 -20.65
C VAL A 246 -8.51 -5.18 -20.67
N CYS A 247 -7.89 -5.13 -21.85
CA CYS A 247 -6.56 -4.57 -22.04
C CYS A 247 -6.49 -3.09 -21.65
N HIS A 248 -7.52 -2.31 -21.98
CA HIS A 248 -7.63 -0.90 -21.61
C HIS A 248 -7.73 -0.67 -20.10
N LYS A 249 -8.55 -1.45 -19.41
CA LYS A 249 -8.70 -1.35 -17.95
C LYS A 249 -7.39 -1.69 -17.24
N LEU A 250 -6.68 -2.72 -17.70
CA LEU A 250 -5.39 -3.13 -17.14
C LEU A 250 -4.29 -2.10 -17.41
N HIS A 251 -4.25 -1.53 -18.62
CA HIS A 251 -3.32 -0.46 -18.97
C HIS A 251 -3.51 0.78 -18.07
N ARG A 252 -4.76 1.22 -17.88
CA ARG A 252 -5.10 2.34 -17.00
C ARG A 252 -4.66 2.09 -15.55
N SER A 253 -4.83 0.88 -15.04
CA SER A 253 -4.43 0.51 -13.68
C SER A 253 -2.92 0.60 -13.47
N ILE A 254 -2.13 0.09 -14.44
CA ILE A 254 -0.67 0.11 -14.33
C ILE A 254 -0.12 1.51 -14.57
N PHE A 255 -0.75 2.28 -15.46
CA PHE A 255 -0.40 3.68 -15.67
C PHE A 255 -0.57 4.50 -14.38
N SER A 256 -1.70 4.33 -13.65
CA SER A 256 -1.91 5.03 -12.39
C SER A 256 -0.85 4.68 -11.34
N LEU A 257 -0.44 3.40 -11.28
CA LEU A 257 0.62 2.95 -10.37
C LEU A 257 1.96 3.60 -10.75
N LEU A 258 2.30 3.65 -12.04
CA LEU A 258 3.51 4.32 -12.52
C LEU A 258 3.51 5.81 -12.18
N VAL A 259 2.37 6.50 -12.36
CA VAL A 259 2.23 7.94 -12.04
C VAL A 259 2.45 8.19 -10.54
N VAL A 260 1.80 7.40 -9.68
CA VAL A 260 2.00 7.50 -8.22
C VAL A 260 3.46 7.25 -7.85
N PHE A 261 4.07 6.21 -8.43
CA PHE A 261 5.47 5.89 -8.19
C PHE A 261 6.42 7.04 -8.58
N PHE A 262 6.19 7.65 -9.75
CA PHE A 262 7.01 8.78 -10.23
C PHE A 262 6.85 10.01 -9.34
N ILE A 263 5.63 10.40 -9.02
CA ILE A 263 5.36 11.60 -8.22
C ILE A 263 5.89 11.44 -6.79
N CYS A 264 5.62 10.29 -6.16
CA CYS A 264 5.96 10.11 -4.75
C CYS A 264 7.43 9.76 -4.52
N PHE A 265 8.02 8.91 -5.34
CA PHE A 265 9.30 8.32 -4.96
C PHE A 265 10.51 8.81 -5.76
N VAL A 266 10.36 9.13 -7.06
CA VAL A 266 11.50 9.56 -7.88
C VAL A 266 12.14 10.84 -7.35
N PRO A 267 11.40 11.92 -7.01
CA PRO A 267 12.00 13.16 -6.54
C PRO A 267 12.83 12.94 -5.26
N TYR A 268 12.31 12.15 -4.33
CA TYR A 268 13.01 11.83 -3.09
C TYR A 268 14.33 11.08 -3.36
N HIS A 269 14.32 10.04 -4.20
CA HIS A 269 15.51 9.23 -4.44
C HIS A 269 16.58 9.97 -5.25
N VAL A 270 16.18 10.88 -6.12
CA VAL A 270 17.11 11.78 -6.83
C VAL A 270 17.80 12.72 -5.85
N CYS A 271 17.05 13.33 -4.92
CA CYS A 271 17.63 14.23 -3.90
C CYS A 271 18.43 13.49 -2.81
N ARG A 272 18.09 12.24 -2.54
CA ARG A 272 18.71 11.47 -1.46
C ARG A 272 20.19 11.18 -1.72
N VAL A 273 20.59 10.95 -2.96
CA VAL A 273 21.99 10.65 -3.31
C VAL A 273 22.91 11.84 -2.97
N PRO A 274 22.71 13.05 -3.51
CA PRO A 274 23.56 14.19 -3.18
C PRO A 274 23.47 14.57 -1.69
N TYR A 275 22.29 14.42 -1.07
CA TYR A 275 22.16 14.63 0.37
C TYR A 275 23.03 13.66 1.17
N THR A 276 23.01 12.37 0.86
CA THR A 276 23.82 11.36 1.55
C THR A 276 25.31 11.64 1.37
N LEU A 277 25.73 12.02 0.16
CA LEU A 277 27.11 12.39 -0.13
C LEU A 277 27.53 13.64 0.64
N SER A 278 26.66 14.64 0.79
CA SER A 278 26.95 15.87 1.54
C SER A 278 27.17 15.65 3.04
N GLN A 279 26.67 14.53 3.59
CA GLN A 279 26.88 14.17 5.00
C GLN A 279 28.25 13.54 5.28
N MET A 280 29.04 13.25 4.26
CA MET A 280 30.38 12.69 4.44
C MET A 280 31.36 13.78 4.92
N PRO A 281 32.29 13.49 5.87
CA PRO A 281 33.22 14.47 6.39
C PRO A 281 34.09 15.12 5.31
N GLU A 282 34.47 14.36 4.28
CA GLU A 282 35.36 14.79 3.17
C GLU A 282 34.63 15.35 1.97
N SER A 283 33.33 15.62 2.07
CA SER A 283 32.46 15.86 0.91
C SER A 283 32.63 17.23 0.22
N GLY A 284 33.43 18.16 0.76
CA GLY A 284 33.65 19.49 0.15
C GLY A 284 32.42 20.38 -0.02
N PHE A 285 31.21 19.92 0.38
CA PHE A 285 29.99 20.70 0.29
C PHE A 285 29.97 21.86 1.29
N SER A 286 29.61 23.07 0.80
CA SER A 286 29.44 24.23 1.64
C SER A 286 28.28 24.04 2.64
N GLN A 287 28.28 24.79 3.73
CA GLN A 287 27.23 24.78 4.74
C GLN A 287 25.87 25.15 4.12
N HIS A 288 25.85 26.12 3.23
CA HIS A 288 24.64 26.51 2.50
C HIS A 288 24.11 25.37 1.61
N SER A 289 24.98 24.69 0.88
CA SER A 289 24.59 23.53 0.06
C SER A 289 24.00 22.39 0.90
N ARG A 290 24.58 22.11 2.07
CA ARG A 290 24.03 21.12 3.01
C ARG A 290 22.65 21.51 3.53
N PHE A 291 22.44 22.78 3.84
CA PHE A 291 21.13 23.31 4.25
C PHE A 291 20.09 23.15 3.14
N VAL A 292 20.38 23.59 1.91
CA VAL A 292 19.47 23.48 0.78
C VAL A 292 19.14 22.00 0.48
N LEU A 293 20.12 21.12 0.46
CA LEU A 293 19.90 19.69 0.23
C LEU A 293 19.06 19.06 1.34
N PHE A 294 19.22 19.52 2.60
CA PHE A 294 18.36 19.06 3.68
C PHE A 294 16.90 19.48 3.49
N GLN A 295 16.65 20.76 3.15
CA GLN A 295 15.30 21.27 2.92
C GLN A 295 14.62 20.56 1.74
N LEU A 296 15.36 20.39 0.63
CA LEU A 296 14.87 19.62 -0.54
C LEU A 296 14.54 18.17 -0.16
N LYS A 297 15.43 17.51 0.58
CA LYS A 297 15.20 16.12 1.03
C LYS A 297 13.95 16.02 1.91
N GLU A 298 13.71 16.97 2.83
CA GLU A 298 12.51 16.97 3.68
C GLU A 298 11.23 17.18 2.87
N GLY A 299 11.23 18.13 1.92
CA GLY A 299 10.09 18.35 1.04
C GLY A 299 9.80 17.15 0.12
N MET A 300 10.84 16.52 -0.46
CA MET A 300 10.67 15.33 -1.28
C MET A 300 10.29 14.08 -0.46
N LEU A 301 10.71 14.02 0.81
CA LEU A 301 10.27 12.98 1.73
C LEU A 301 8.79 13.13 2.07
N PHE A 302 8.28 14.36 2.18
CA PHE A 302 6.86 14.63 2.32
C PHE A 302 6.08 14.14 1.08
N LEU A 303 6.58 14.39 -0.14
CA LEU A 303 5.98 13.82 -1.36
C LEU A 303 5.95 12.28 -1.32
N SER A 304 7.02 11.66 -0.82
CA SER A 304 7.01 10.19 -0.64
C SER A 304 5.95 9.75 0.37
N ALA A 305 5.72 10.54 1.42
CA ALA A 305 4.70 10.23 2.43
C ALA A 305 3.26 10.33 1.90
N LEU A 306 3.02 11.04 0.79
CA LEU A 306 1.70 11.12 0.15
C LEU A 306 1.23 9.78 -0.43
N ASN A 307 2.14 8.82 -0.66
CA ASN A 307 1.76 7.50 -1.20
C ASN A 307 0.68 6.84 -0.34
N VAL A 308 0.72 6.96 0.98
CA VAL A 308 -0.28 6.37 1.88
C VAL A 308 -1.72 6.86 1.63
N CYS A 309 -1.87 8.04 1.03
CA CYS A 309 -3.18 8.56 0.60
C CYS A 309 -3.54 8.13 -0.83
N LEU A 310 -2.54 7.85 -1.68
CA LEU A 310 -2.73 7.51 -3.08
C LEU A 310 -2.87 6.00 -3.30
N ASP A 311 -2.25 5.17 -2.47
CA ASP A 311 -2.31 3.71 -2.56
C ASP A 311 -3.74 3.16 -2.48
N PRO A 312 -4.67 3.66 -1.65
CA PRO A 312 -6.07 3.27 -1.69
C PRO A 312 -6.75 3.47 -3.05
N VAL A 313 -6.34 4.45 -3.85
CA VAL A 313 -6.81 4.63 -5.24
C VAL A 313 -6.33 3.46 -6.11
N ILE A 314 -5.09 3.02 -5.92
CA ILE A 314 -4.54 1.83 -6.59
C ILE A 314 -5.38 0.59 -6.22
N TYR A 315 -5.78 0.42 -4.95
CA TYR A 315 -6.61 -0.71 -4.52
C TYR A 315 -7.97 -0.74 -5.26
N VAL A 316 -8.62 0.41 -5.41
CA VAL A 316 -9.88 0.54 -6.16
C VAL A 316 -9.69 0.19 -7.64
N LEU A 317 -8.59 0.63 -8.24
CA LEU A 317 -8.31 0.41 -9.66
C LEU A 317 -7.89 -1.02 -9.97
N MET A 318 -7.13 -1.65 -9.06
CA MET A 318 -6.50 -2.96 -9.27
C MET A 318 -7.36 -4.14 -8.82
N CYS A 319 -8.14 -4.01 -7.75
CA CYS A 319 -8.88 -5.11 -7.15
C CYS A 319 -10.39 -4.95 -7.34
N GLN A 320 -10.99 -5.78 -8.20
CA GLN A 320 -12.43 -5.74 -8.45
C GLN A 320 -13.23 -6.08 -7.19
N ASN A 321 -12.83 -7.10 -6.45
CA ASN A 321 -13.51 -7.50 -5.20
C ASN A 321 -13.47 -6.38 -4.16
N PHE A 322 -12.37 -5.63 -4.09
CA PHE A 322 -12.26 -4.46 -3.22
C PHE A 322 -13.23 -3.36 -3.65
N ARG A 323 -13.24 -3.01 -4.95
CA ARG A 323 -14.13 -1.99 -5.51
C ARG A 323 -15.60 -2.33 -5.30
N GLU A 324 -16.01 -3.57 -5.55
CA GLU A 324 -17.39 -4.02 -5.35
C GLU A 324 -17.79 -4.00 -3.88
N SER A 325 -16.88 -4.38 -2.98
CA SER A 325 -17.10 -4.31 -1.52
C SER A 325 -17.21 -2.87 -1.04
N LEU A 326 -16.39 -1.95 -1.56
CA LEU A 326 -16.44 -0.53 -1.28
C LEU A 326 -17.77 0.07 -1.76
N LEU A 327 -18.16 -0.18 -3.01
CA LEU A 327 -19.40 0.33 -3.58
C LEU A 327 -20.64 -0.20 -2.85
N ARG A 328 -20.65 -1.47 -2.43
CA ARG A 328 -21.71 -2.05 -1.61
C ARG A 328 -21.90 -1.29 -0.31
N LYS A 329 -20.80 -0.93 0.36
CA LYS A 329 -20.83 -0.18 1.62
C LYS A 329 -21.30 1.25 1.43
N LEU A 330 -20.79 1.93 0.41
CA LEU A 330 -21.17 3.31 0.09
C LEU A 330 -22.64 3.43 -0.35
N SER A 331 -23.14 2.45 -1.10
CA SER A 331 -24.53 2.48 -1.63
C SER A 331 -25.61 2.11 -0.60
N GLY A 332 -25.25 1.74 0.62
CA GLY A 332 -26.22 1.33 1.66
C GLY A 332 -27.06 0.09 1.30
N ARG A 333 -26.70 -0.61 0.23
CA ARG A 333 -27.45 -1.75 -0.35
C ARG A 333 -27.50 -2.95 0.60
N GLU A 334 -26.53 -3.03 1.53
CA GLU A 334 -26.51 -4.08 2.56
C GLU A 334 -27.66 -3.88 3.59
N ARG A 335 -27.98 -2.62 3.91
CA ARG A 335 -29.08 -2.26 4.81
C ARG A 335 -30.45 -2.56 4.17
N ARG A 336 -30.61 -2.35 2.87
CA ARG A 336 -31.85 -2.68 2.12
C ARG A 336 -32.05 -4.19 1.96
N ARG A 337 -31.04 -4.98 1.70
CA ARG A 337 -31.17 -6.44 1.59
C ARG A 337 -31.53 -7.08 2.92
N SER A 338 -30.90 -6.67 4.01
CA SER A 338 -31.23 -7.14 5.35
C SER A 338 -32.67 -6.81 5.75
N LEU A 339 -33.13 -5.59 5.48
CA LEU A 339 -34.53 -5.18 5.70
C LEU A 339 -35.52 -5.92 4.82
N THR A 340 -35.19 -6.14 3.54
CA THR A 340 -36.10 -6.86 2.62
C THR A 340 -36.17 -8.35 2.97
N THR A 341 -35.07 -8.96 3.40
CA THR A 341 -35.06 -10.35 3.88
C THR A 341 -35.79 -10.49 5.21
N ALA A 342 -35.64 -9.55 6.14
CA ALA A 342 -36.40 -9.55 7.39
C ALA A 342 -37.91 -9.33 7.16
N GLN A 343 -38.30 -8.46 6.22
CA GLN A 343 -39.68 -8.25 5.85
C GLN A 343 -40.27 -9.44 5.10
N SER A 344 -39.51 -10.15 4.23
CA SER A 344 -39.97 -11.35 3.58
C SER A 344 -40.17 -12.52 4.53
N LEU A 345 -39.26 -12.70 5.50
CA LEU A 345 -39.37 -13.68 6.59
C LEU A 345 -40.58 -13.38 7.51
N SER A 346 -40.81 -12.12 7.83
CA SER A 346 -41.97 -11.69 8.63
C SER A 346 -43.30 -11.97 7.87
N ARG A 347 -43.36 -11.75 6.56
CA ARG A 347 -44.55 -12.07 5.74
C ARG A 347 -44.79 -13.58 5.59
N VAL A 348 -43.73 -14.38 5.52
CA VAL A 348 -43.85 -15.85 5.46
C VAL A 348 -44.34 -16.40 6.78
N ASN A 349 -43.86 -15.85 7.94
CA ASN A 349 -44.34 -16.25 9.25
C ASN A 349 -45.82 -15.87 9.50
N LEU A 350 -46.24 -14.66 9.09
CA LEU A 350 -47.63 -14.23 9.19
C LEU A 350 -48.55 -15.10 8.32
N ARG A 351 -48.09 -15.50 7.12
CA ARG A 351 -48.87 -16.37 6.22
C ARG A 351 -48.92 -17.81 6.73
N GLY A 352 -47.90 -18.27 7.44
CA GLY A 352 -47.86 -19.58 8.10
C GLY A 352 -48.78 -19.65 9.34
N GLU A 353 -48.97 -18.53 10.05
CA GLU A 353 -49.92 -18.44 11.17
C GLU A 353 -51.38 -18.36 10.67
N GLU A 354 -51.67 -17.64 9.56
CA GLU A 354 -53.01 -17.62 8.96
C GLU A 354 -53.42 -18.98 8.43
N THR A 355 -52.52 -19.75 7.79
CA THR A 355 -52.83 -21.14 7.35
C THR A 355 -53.03 -22.08 8.52
N ARG A 356 -52.34 -21.90 9.63
CA ARG A 356 -52.49 -22.71 10.84
C ARG A 356 -53.78 -22.40 11.61
N SER A 357 -54.26 -21.15 11.56
CA SER A 357 -55.55 -20.71 12.14
C SER A 357 -56.72 -21.20 11.30
N GLY A 358 -56.60 -21.21 9.94
CA GLY A 358 -57.61 -21.75 9.04
C GLY A 358 -57.83 -23.27 9.16
N ASP A 359 -56.76 -24.04 9.41
CA ASP A 359 -56.82 -25.48 9.60
C ASP A 359 -57.41 -25.88 10.99
N MET A 360 -57.41 -25.01 11.99
CA MET A 360 -58.07 -25.23 13.28
C MET A 360 -59.60 -24.94 13.23
N GLU A 361 -60.03 -24.03 12.36
CA GLU A 361 -61.45 -23.70 12.21
C GLU A 361 -62.16 -24.71 11.30
N GLY A 362 -61.49 -25.34 10.33
CA GLY A 362 -62.03 -26.41 9.48
C GLY A 362 -62.21 -27.78 10.19
N ARG A 363 -61.64 -28.00 11.35
CA ARG A 363 -61.71 -29.26 12.13
C ARG A 363 -62.83 -29.31 13.16
N ARG A 364 -63.64 -28.26 13.30
CA ARG A 364 -64.76 -28.17 14.28
C ARG A 364 -66.15 -28.34 13.64
N GLY A 365 -66.22 -28.67 12.33
CA GLY A 365 -67.48 -28.70 11.61
C GLY A 365 -67.91 -30.05 11.08
N ASP A 366 -67.32 -31.21 11.45
CA ASP A 366 -67.71 -32.51 10.90
C ASP A 366 -67.68 -33.60 11.94
N GLU A 367 -68.64 -33.46 12.91
CA GLU A 367 -69.05 -34.51 13.78
C GLU A 367 -70.61 -34.42 13.91
N THR A 368 -71.34 -34.96 12.93
CA THR A 368 -72.69 -35.54 13.05
C THR A 368 -73.14 -35.91 11.64
N GLN A 369 -73.13 -37.18 11.28
CA GLN A 369 -74.28 -37.98 10.83
C GLN A 369 -73.84 -39.40 10.48
N GLU A 370 -74.55 -40.24 11.17
CA GLU A 370 -74.61 -41.70 11.14
C GLU A 370 -75.17 -42.27 9.85
N ASP A 371 -74.84 -43.55 9.60
CA ASP A 371 -75.65 -44.63 8.97
C ASP A 371 -75.71 -44.78 7.50
N GLN A 372 -75.29 -45.94 7.09
CA GLN A 372 -75.88 -47.00 6.28
C GLN A 372 -74.99 -47.58 5.20
N VAL A 373 -74.60 -48.85 5.47
CA VAL A 373 -74.11 -49.86 4.51
C VAL A 373 -75.28 -50.34 3.66
N PRO A 374 -75.18 -50.74 2.36
CA PRO A 374 -74.79 -52.14 2.09
C PRO A 374 -73.94 -52.43 0.82
N PHE A 375 -73.08 -53.46 0.98
CA PHE A 375 -72.79 -54.59 0.07
C PHE A 375 -73.09 -54.46 -1.44
N HIS A 376 -72.14 -54.72 -2.32
CA HIS A 376 -72.04 -55.77 -3.37
C HIS A 376 -70.73 -55.54 -4.16
N LYS A 377 -69.78 -56.46 -4.16
CA LYS A 377 -69.51 -57.70 -4.93
C LYS A 377 -69.13 -57.50 -6.40
N LYS A 378 -67.91 -57.99 -6.70
CA LYS A 378 -67.45 -58.56 -7.98
C LYS A 378 -67.23 -57.58 -9.16
N THR A 379 -66.15 -57.67 -9.82
CA THR A 379 -65.26 -58.73 -10.36
C THR A 379 -63.86 -58.20 -10.50
#